data_535ef22e0f561cfee3784b993328264e
#
_entry.id   535ef22e0f561cfee3784b993328264e
#
_cell.length_a   1.000
_cell.length_b   1.000
_cell.length_c   1.000
_cell.angle_alpha   90.00
_cell.angle_beta   90.00
_cell.angle_gamma   90.00
#
_symmetry.space_group_name_H-M   'P 1'
#
loop_
_entity.id
_entity.type
_entity.pdbx_description
1 polymer ?
#
loop_
_entity_poly.entity_id
_entity_poly.type
_entity_poly.pdbx_seq_one_letter_code
_entity_poly.pdbx_strand_id
1 'polypeptide(L)'
;MVKDVTERWGIVYCPKGDMLVSPAKRWTKIEKCLKEQGVVYDYVQSENVGSVERLVKMMINNGYRTIVIIGGDSALNDTVNCLMQADREVREQIALAVIPNGLMNDFAHFWNIKEGEYSKIIEWIRQRRIRKIDLGCIRYTNKRGEACHRYFLNCINVGFIATIMNLRRKTHHFFGSRTLSFVFSF
;
A
#
# COMPACT_ATOMS: atom_id res chain seq x y z
N MET A 1 -18.95 -12.46 21.47
CA MET A 1 -19.23 -11.08 21.02
C MET A 1 -18.42 -10.84 19.75
N VAL A 2 -19.08 -10.61 18.62
CA VAL A 2 -18.39 -10.19 17.39
C VAL A 2 -17.96 -8.74 17.63
N LYS A 3 -16.65 -8.47 17.64
CA LYS A 3 -16.15 -7.08 17.74
C LYS A 3 -16.67 -6.27 16.56
N ASP A 4 -17.06 -5.03 16.83
CA ASP A 4 -17.48 -4.09 15.80
C ASP A 4 -16.42 -3.97 14.70
N VAL A 5 -16.84 -3.82 13.45
CA VAL A 5 -15.96 -3.66 12.29
C VAL A 5 -15.02 -2.45 12.48
N THR A 6 -15.43 -1.43 13.22
CA THR A 6 -14.62 -0.25 13.52
C THR A 6 -13.39 -0.56 14.39
N GLU A 7 -13.40 -1.63 15.18
CA GLU A 7 -12.28 -2.07 16.01
C GLU A 7 -11.34 -3.05 15.28
N ARG A 8 -11.77 -3.58 14.14
CA ARG A 8 -11.00 -4.54 13.34
C ARG A 8 -10.11 -3.80 12.35
N TRP A 9 -8.95 -4.36 12.06
CA TRP A 9 -8.13 -3.87 10.97
C TRP A 9 -8.56 -4.49 9.65
N GLY A 10 -8.75 -3.66 8.64
CA GLY A 10 -8.88 -4.12 7.25
C GLY A 10 -7.49 -4.19 6.62
N ILE A 11 -7.00 -5.39 6.34
CA ILE A 11 -5.65 -5.60 5.80
C ILE A 11 -5.73 -5.94 4.32
N VAL A 12 -5.04 -5.14 3.48
CA VAL A 12 -4.82 -5.45 2.07
C VAL A 12 -3.39 -5.94 1.90
N TYR A 13 -3.22 -7.23 1.61
CA TYR A 13 -1.93 -7.84 1.35
C TYR A 13 -1.61 -7.82 -0.13
N CYS A 14 -0.53 -7.14 -0.50
CA CYS A 14 0.00 -7.11 -1.85
C CYS A 14 1.24 -8.01 -1.93
N PRO A 15 1.11 -9.23 -2.45
CA PRO A 15 2.22 -10.17 -2.47
C PRO A 15 3.37 -9.64 -3.33
N LYS A 16 4.58 -9.73 -2.80
CA LYS A 16 5.82 -9.41 -3.52
C LYS A 16 6.38 -10.69 -4.10
N GLY A 17 6.51 -10.74 -5.41
CA GLY A 17 7.31 -11.77 -6.06
C GLY A 17 8.79 -11.53 -5.71
N ASP A 18 9.38 -12.43 -4.94
CA ASP A 18 10.77 -12.39 -4.51
C ASP A 18 11.39 -13.76 -4.72
N MET A 19 12.63 -13.83 -5.19
CA MET A 19 13.35 -15.08 -5.39
C MET A 19 13.73 -15.76 -4.06
N LEU A 20 13.83 -15.01 -2.96
CA LEU A 20 14.34 -15.49 -1.68
C LEU A 20 13.25 -15.93 -0.69
N VAL A 21 12.11 -15.28 -0.69
CA VAL A 21 11.02 -15.57 0.27
C VAL A 21 9.68 -15.60 -0.46
N SER A 22 8.99 -16.74 -0.40
CA SER A 22 7.67 -16.84 -0.99
C SER A 22 6.67 -15.92 -0.29
N PRO A 23 5.68 -15.35 -1.03
CA PRO A 23 4.62 -14.53 -0.45
C PRO A 23 3.90 -15.19 0.73
N ALA A 24 3.62 -16.49 0.64
CA ALA A 24 2.99 -17.26 1.71
C ALA A 24 3.82 -17.29 3.00
N LYS A 25 5.14 -17.56 2.90
CA LYS A 25 6.04 -17.55 4.07
C LYS A 25 6.12 -16.16 4.71
N ARG A 26 6.06 -15.11 3.90
CA ARG A 26 6.07 -13.74 4.41
C ARG A 26 4.78 -13.41 5.14
N TRP A 27 3.62 -13.77 4.55
CA TRP A 27 2.34 -13.63 5.21
C TRP A 27 2.30 -14.36 6.55
N THR A 28 2.75 -15.63 6.60
CA THR A 28 2.79 -16.42 7.85
C THR A 28 3.57 -15.72 8.97
N LYS A 29 4.69 -15.05 8.64
CA LYS A 29 5.45 -14.28 9.65
C LYS A 29 4.67 -13.07 10.16
N ILE A 30 4.01 -12.34 9.28
CA ILE A 30 3.20 -11.17 9.64
C ILE A 30 1.99 -11.62 10.46
N GLU A 31 1.30 -12.66 10.01
CA GLU A 31 0.14 -13.21 10.69
C GLU A 31 0.47 -13.69 12.11
N LYS A 32 1.63 -14.34 12.28
CA LYS A 32 2.12 -14.72 13.60
C LYS A 32 2.22 -13.53 14.53
N CYS A 33 2.85 -12.43 14.09
CA CYS A 33 2.98 -11.22 14.88
C CYS A 33 1.62 -10.56 15.19
N LEU A 34 0.66 -10.58 14.25
CA LEU A 34 -0.70 -10.07 14.47
C LEU A 34 -1.41 -10.87 15.57
N LYS A 35 -1.32 -12.21 15.53
CA LYS A 35 -1.92 -13.11 16.53
C LYS A 35 -1.27 -12.96 17.91
N GLU A 36 0.06 -12.90 17.97
CA GLU A 36 0.81 -12.73 19.23
C GLU A 36 0.44 -11.42 19.94
N GLN A 37 0.10 -10.38 19.17
CA GLN A 37 -0.30 -9.09 19.71
C GLN A 37 -1.82 -8.93 19.88
N GLY A 38 -2.60 -9.98 19.66
CA GLY A 38 -4.05 -9.98 19.86
C GLY A 38 -4.80 -9.05 18.91
N VAL A 39 -4.25 -8.77 17.72
CA VAL A 39 -4.91 -7.93 16.72
C VAL A 39 -6.07 -8.67 16.10
N VAL A 40 -7.25 -8.02 16.06
CA VAL A 40 -8.40 -8.52 15.33
C VAL A 40 -8.42 -7.89 13.95
N TYR A 41 -8.45 -8.70 12.91
CA TYR A 41 -8.36 -8.24 11.54
C TYR A 41 -9.16 -9.10 10.58
N ASP A 42 -9.50 -8.50 9.46
CA ASP A 42 -9.90 -9.20 8.23
C ASP A 42 -8.86 -8.89 7.17
N TYR A 43 -8.50 -9.89 6.37
CA TYR A 43 -7.49 -9.69 5.36
C TYR A 43 -7.96 -10.16 3.98
N VAL A 44 -7.53 -9.43 2.97
CA VAL A 44 -7.71 -9.77 1.56
C VAL A 44 -6.39 -9.65 0.82
N GLN A 45 -6.15 -10.56 -0.10
CA GLN A 45 -4.97 -10.52 -0.94
C GLN A 45 -5.28 -9.86 -2.28
N SER A 46 -4.41 -8.95 -2.70
CA SER A 46 -4.47 -8.33 -4.02
C SER A 46 -4.01 -9.32 -5.09
N GLU A 47 -4.81 -9.46 -6.14
CA GLU A 47 -4.51 -10.35 -7.26
C GLU A 47 -3.53 -9.70 -8.26
N ASN A 48 -3.66 -8.39 -8.45
CA ASN A 48 -2.86 -7.60 -9.37
C ASN A 48 -2.80 -6.12 -8.94
N VAL A 49 -2.04 -5.31 -9.67
CA VAL A 49 -1.84 -3.88 -9.34
C VAL A 49 -3.16 -3.09 -9.33
N GLY A 50 -4.13 -3.42 -10.17
CA GLY A 50 -5.42 -2.70 -10.24
C GLY A 50 -6.42 -3.11 -9.17
N SER A 51 -6.19 -4.21 -8.44
CA SER A 51 -7.15 -4.71 -7.45
C SER A 51 -7.13 -3.94 -6.13
N VAL A 52 -6.05 -3.22 -5.83
CA VAL A 52 -5.90 -2.49 -4.56
C VAL A 52 -7.01 -1.46 -4.37
N GLU A 53 -7.28 -0.63 -5.38
CA GLU A 53 -8.33 0.40 -5.30
C GLU A 53 -9.70 -0.23 -5.01
N ARG A 54 -10.04 -1.32 -5.68
CA ARG A 54 -11.30 -2.06 -5.46
C ARG A 54 -11.41 -2.60 -4.04
N LEU A 55 -10.33 -3.21 -3.53
CA LEU A 55 -10.30 -3.80 -2.19
C LEU A 55 -10.38 -2.73 -1.10
N VAL A 56 -9.66 -1.64 -1.26
CA VAL A 56 -9.72 -0.50 -0.33
C VAL A 56 -11.10 0.14 -0.32
N LYS A 57 -11.71 0.35 -1.49
CA LYS A 57 -13.09 0.88 -1.59
C LYS A 57 -14.09 -0.04 -0.88
N MET A 58 -13.94 -1.35 -1.04
CA MET A 58 -14.75 -2.32 -0.30
C MET A 58 -14.58 -2.18 1.21
N MET A 59 -13.35 -2.02 1.72
CA MET A 59 -13.11 -1.80 3.15
C MET A 59 -13.72 -0.51 3.66
N ILE A 60 -13.59 0.59 2.90
CA ILE A 60 -14.21 1.89 3.25
C ILE A 60 -15.73 1.73 3.36
N ASN A 61 -16.35 1.10 2.37
CA ASN A 61 -17.81 0.89 2.33
C ASN A 61 -18.30 -0.03 3.45
N ASN A 62 -17.47 -0.98 3.88
CA ASN A 62 -17.77 -1.87 5.00
C ASN A 62 -17.49 -1.25 6.38
N GLY A 63 -17.07 0.01 6.44
CA GLY A 63 -16.93 0.76 7.69
C GLY A 63 -15.63 0.53 8.47
N TYR A 64 -14.59 -0.06 7.87
CA TYR A 64 -13.29 -0.18 8.53
C TYR A 64 -12.70 1.21 8.84
N ARG A 65 -12.19 1.38 10.07
CA ARG A 65 -11.55 2.62 10.54
C ARG A 65 -10.03 2.54 10.59
N THR A 66 -9.47 1.35 10.46
CA THR A 66 -8.03 1.11 10.34
C THR A 66 -7.79 0.27 9.10
N ILE A 67 -7.16 0.84 8.09
CA ILE A 67 -6.77 0.14 6.86
C ILE A 67 -5.27 -0.01 6.84
N VAL A 68 -4.79 -1.25 6.75
CA VAL A 68 -3.36 -1.57 6.74
C VAL A 68 -2.98 -2.10 5.37
N ILE A 69 -2.06 -1.43 4.70
CA ILE A 69 -1.50 -1.89 3.43
C ILE A 69 -0.20 -2.63 3.69
N ILE A 70 -0.18 -3.91 3.40
CA ILE A 70 1.06 -4.71 3.36
C ILE A 70 1.52 -4.73 1.91
N GLY A 71 2.32 -3.73 1.53
CA GLY A 71 2.66 -3.47 0.14
C GLY A 71 3.78 -2.46 -0.02
N GLY A 72 4.05 -2.06 -1.27
CA GLY A 72 5.00 -1.01 -1.62
C GLY A 72 4.30 0.33 -1.90
N ASP A 73 5.10 1.32 -2.30
CA ASP A 73 4.67 2.70 -2.55
C ASP A 73 3.51 2.81 -3.54
N SER A 74 3.46 1.96 -4.58
CA SER A 74 2.35 1.96 -5.54
C SER A 74 1.02 1.61 -4.88
N ALA A 75 0.98 0.53 -4.08
CA ALA A 75 -0.23 0.10 -3.39
C ALA A 75 -0.69 1.15 -2.36
N LEU A 76 0.27 1.76 -1.65
CA LEU A 76 -0.01 2.83 -0.71
C LEU A 76 -0.58 4.07 -1.43
N ASN A 77 0.01 4.44 -2.57
CA ASN A 77 -0.45 5.59 -3.35
C ASN A 77 -1.84 5.36 -3.97
N ASP A 78 -2.14 4.16 -4.47
CA ASP A 78 -3.47 3.80 -4.95
C ASP A 78 -4.52 3.87 -3.83
N THR A 79 -4.14 3.41 -2.62
CA THR A 79 -4.98 3.53 -1.42
C THR A 79 -5.29 4.98 -1.07
N VAL A 80 -4.29 5.86 -1.08
CA VAL A 80 -4.49 7.29 -0.83
C VAL A 80 -5.43 7.92 -1.84
N ASN A 81 -5.27 7.60 -3.13
CA ASN A 81 -6.17 8.10 -4.16
C ASN A 81 -7.62 7.60 -3.96
N CYS A 82 -7.80 6.37 -3.51
CA CYS A 82 -9.10 5.82 -3.17
C CYS A 82 -9.73 6.55 -1.96
N LEU A 83 -8.95 6.78 -0.89
CA LEU A 83 -9.39 7.53 0.28
C LEU A 83 -9.79 8.97 -0.07
N MET A 84 -9.06 9.62 -0.96
CA MET A 84 -9.35 10.99 -1.38
C MET A 84 -10.62 11.10 -2.26
N GLN A 85 -11.11 9.99 -2.81
CA GLN A 85 -12.41 9.93 -3.51
C GLN A 85 -13.58 9.70 -2.54
N ALA A 86 -13.32 9.22 -1.33
CA ALA A 86 -14.35 9.04 -0.31
C ALA A 86 -14.79 10.38 0.29
N ASP A 87 -16.02 10.42 0.82
CA ASP A 87 -16.55 11.58 1.51
C ASP A 87 -15.62 12.01 2.64
N ARG A 88 -15.53 13.32 2.84
CA ARG A 88 -14.62 13.92 3.82
C ARG A 88 -14.83 13.35 5.22
N GLU A 89 -16.08 13.25 5.65
CA GLU A 89 -16.44 12.74 6.98
C GLU A 89 -16.00 11.28 7.16
N VAL A 90 -16.10 10.47 6.11
CA VAL A 90 -15.68 9.06 6.11
C VAL A 90 -14.16 8.95 6.18
N ARG A 91 -13.44 9.65 5.30
CA ARG A 91 -11.97 9.54 5.23
C ARG A 91 -11.27 10.11 6.47
N GLU A 92 -11.81 11.14 7.12
CA GLU A 92 -11.25 11.70 8.35
C GLU A 92 -11.32 10.74 9.54
N GLN A 93 -12.16 9.70 9.46
CA GLN A 93 -12.26 8.67 10.49
C GLN A 93 -11.33 7.48 10.22
N ILE A 94 -10.71 7.40 9.04
CA ILE A 94 -9.88 6.27 8.65
C ILE A 94 -8.41 6.57 8.94
N ALA A 95 -7.79 5.68 9.70
CA ALA A 95 -6.34 5.63 9.86
C ALA A 95 -5.74 4.69 8.81
N LEU A 96 -4.81 5.19 8.00
CA LEU A 96 -4.03 4.39 7.06
C LEU A 96 -2.70 4.02 7.67
N ALA A 97 -2.35 2.75 7.61
CA ALA A 97 -1.06 2.23 8.04
C ALA A 97 -0.37 1.43 6.92
N VAL A 98 0.95 1.34 6.99
CA VAL A 98 1.75 0.57 6.04
C VAL A 98 2.67 -0.40 6.75
N ILE A 99 2.72 -1.63 6.24
CA ILE A 99 3.76 -2.62 6.51
C ILE A 99 4.52 -2.79 5.20
N PRO A 100 5.79 -2.35 5.12
CA PRO A 100 6.53 -2.31 3.86
C PRO A 100 6.72 -3.72 3.30
N ASN A 101 6.30 -3.90 2.05
CA ASN A 101 6.41 -5.15 1.28
C ASN A 101 6.56 -4.87 -0.22
N GLY A 102 7.18 -3.77 -0.56
CA GLY A 102 7.50 -3.37 -1.93
C GLY A 102 8.97 -3.55 -2.28
N LEU A 103 9.39 -2.99 -3.41
CA LEU A 103 10.79 -3.02 -3.85
C LEU A 103 11.60 -1.89 -3.21
N MET A 104 11.10 -0.66 -3.24
CA MET A 104 11.81 0.52 -2.74
C MET A 104 11.31 0.93 -1.35
N ASN A 105 10.00 0.94 -1.14
CA ASN A 105 9.37 1.33 0.13
C ASN A 105 9.79 2.73 0.61
N ASP A 106 9.88 3.70 -0.32
CA ASP A 106 10.42 5.04 -0.08
C ASP A 106 9.64 5.77 1.03
N PHE A 107 8.31 5.65 1.03
CA PHE A 107 7.49 6.23 2.09
C PHE A 107 7.83 5.64 3.46
N ALA A 108 7.92 4.32 3.56
CA ALA A 108 8.24 3.65 4.81
C ALA A 108 9.65 4.01 5.29
N HIS A 109 10.62 4.08 4.39
CA HIS A 109 12.00 4.47 4.70
C HIS A 109 12.08 5.90 5.23
N PHE A 110 11.35 6.84 4.65
CA PHE A 110 11.29 8.21 5.14
C PHE A 110 10.85 8.29 6.62
N TRP A 111 9.92 7.41 7.01
CA TRP A 111 9.43 7.30 8.39
C TRP A 111 10.24 6.32 9.26
N ASN A 112 11.39 5.84 8.77
CA ASN A 112 12.24 4.85 9.46
C ASN A 112 11.49 3.54 9.81
N ILE A 113 10.55 3.14 8.96
CA ILE A 113 9.80 1.88 9.05
C ILE A 113 10.54 0.85 8.20
N LYS A 114 11.16 -0.15 8.83
CA LYS A 114 12.01 -1.14 8.14
C LYS A 114 11.22 -2.41 7.79
N GLU A 115 11.43 -2.91 6.57
CA GLU A 115 10.89 -4.21 6.17
C GLU A 115 11.43 -5.31 7.11
N GLY A 116 10.54 -6.22 7.53
CA GLY A 116 10.90 -7.33 8.42
C GLY A 116 10.73 -7.04 9.92
N GLU A 117 10.65 -5.80 10.36
CA GLU A 117 10.39 -5.44 11.77
C GLU A 117 8.88 -5.53 12.11
N TYR A 118 8.22 -6.62 11.70
CA TYR A 118 6.74 -6.74 11.74
C TYR A 118 6.15 -6.52 13.13
N SER A 119 6.75 -7.14 14.17
CA SER A 119 6.25 -7.02 15.54
C SER A 119 6.24 -5.57 16.02
N LYS A 120 7.31 -4.82 15.75
CA LYS A 120 7.45 -3.41 16.10
C LYS A 120 6.47 -2.51 15.35
N ILE A 121 6.30 -2.76 14.05
CA ILE A 121 5.38 -2.00 13.21
C ILE A 121 3.94 -2.21 13.69
N ILE A 122 3.55 -3.46 13.94
CA ILE A 122 2.21 -3.81 14.42
C ILE A 122 1.94 -3.17 15.78
N GLU A 123 2.92 -3.16 16.68
CA GLU A 123 2.81 -2.47 17.96
C GLU A 123 2.58 -0.96 17.80
N TRP A 124 3.31 -0.31 16.90
CA TRP A 124 3.09 1.12 16.62
C TRP A 124 1.69 1.41 16.06
N ILE A 125 1.16 0.56 15.18
CA ILE A 125 -0.20 0.69 14.66
C ILE A 125 -1.22 0.51 15.81
N ARG A 126 -1.02 -0.48 16.70
CA ARG A 126 -1.85 -0.71 17.88
C ARG A 126 -1.90 0.50 18.81
N GLN A 127 -0.76 1.13 19.03
CA GLN A 127 -0.65 2.34 19.86
C GLN A 127 -1.35 3.55 19.23
N ARG A 128 -1.88 3.43 18.00
CA ARG A 128 -2.58 4.49 17.26
C ARG A 128 -1.82 5.82 17.27
N ARG A 129 -0.51 5.81 17.07
CA ARG A 129 0.31 7.01 16.91
C ARG A 129 0.05 7.65 15.56
N ILE A 130 -1.14 8.25 15.42
CA ILE A 130 -1.61 8.82 14.17
C ILE A 130 -0.98 10.19 13.95
N ARG A 131 -0.53 10.45 12.72
CA ARG A 131 -0.09 11.76 12.25
C ARG A 131 -0.91 12.16 11.04
N LYS A 132 -1.31 13.41 10.97
CA LYS A 132 -1.80 14.00 9.73
C LYS A 132 -0.59 14.33 8.87
N ILE A 133 -0.66 13.98 7.60
CA ILE A 133 0.38 14.27 6.62
C ILE A 133 -0.25 15.00 5.44
N ASP A 134 0.49 15.91 4.85
CA ASP A 134 0.09 16.60 3.63
C ASP A 134 0.20 15.67 2.43
N LEU A 135 -0.66 15.87 1.46
CA LEU A 135 -0.65 15.18 0.18
C LEU A 135 -0.36 16.18 -0.93
N GLY A 136 0.56 15.83 -1.81
CA GLY A 136 0.69 16.56 -3.06
C GLY A 136 -0.43 16.18 -4.03
N CYS A 137 -0.83 17.13 -4.88
CA CYS A 137 -1.81 16.90 -5.93
C CYS A 137 -1.27 17.40 -7.25
N ILE A 138 -1.22 16.53 -8.26
CA ILE A 138 -0.91 16.92 -9.64
C ILE A 138 -2.19 16.94 -10.47
N ARG A 139 -2.34 18.00 -11.28
CA ARG A 139 -3.37 18.09 -12.31
C ARG A 139 -2.71 17.92 -13.68
N TYR A 140 -3.32 17.15 -14.52
CA TYR A 140 -2.79 16.84 -15.86
C TYR A 140 -3.92 16.55 -16.84
N THR A 141 -3.61 16.60 -18.12
CA THR A 141 -4.52 16.16 -19.18
C THR A 141 -4.12 14.75 -19.61
N ASN A 142 -5.06 13.82 -19.61
CA ASN A 142 -4.79 12.46 -20.03
C ASN A 142 -4.73 12.35 -21.56
N LYS A 143 -4.43 11.16 -22.08
CA LYS A 143 -4.32 10.92 -23.55
C LYS A 143 -5.62 11.12 -24.31
N ARG A 144 -6.76 11.21 -23.63
CA ARG A 144 -8.08 11.46 -24.21
C ARG A 144 -8.46 12.94 -24.21
N GLY A 145 -7.56 13.83 -23.72
CA GLY A 145 -7.84 15.25 -23.59
C GLY A 145 -8.64 15.61 -22.32
N GLU A 146 -8.88 14.68 -21.40
CA GLU A 146 -9.67 14.92 -20.21
C GLU A 146 -8.78 15.46 -19.07
N ALA A 147 -9.29 16.46 -18.34
CA ALA A 147 -8.61 16.98 -17.16
C ALA A 147 -8.70 15.96 -16.01
N CYS A 148 -7.54 15.58 -15.51
CA CYS A 148 -7.38 14.60 -14.42
C CYS A 148 -6.56 15.19 -13.28
N HIS A 149 -6.68 14.59 -12.11
CA HIS A 149 -5.78 14.85 -10.99
C HIS A 149 -5.41 13.55 -10.28
N ARG A 150 -4.27 13.56 -9.61
CA ARG A 150 -3.82 12.45 -8.80
C ARG A 150 -3.07 12.94 -7.56
N TYR A 151 -3.31 12.31 -6.43
CA TYR A 151 -2.61 12.58 -5.19
C TYR A 151 -1.36 11.71 -5.07
N PHE A 152 -0.35 12.21 -4.37
CA PHE A 152 0.89 11.49 -4.10
C PHE A 152 1.42 11.81 -2.70
N LEU A 153 2.14 10.83 -2.12
CA LEU A 153 2.66 10.90 -0.76
C LEU A 153 4.08 11.47 -0.67
N ASN A 154 4.97 11.07 -1.59
CA ASN A 154 6.40 11.39 -1.51
C ASN A 154 6.83 12.33 -2.64
N CYS A 155 6.87 11.81 -3.85
CA CYS A 155 7.41 12.51 -5.01
C CYS A 155 6.68 12.15 -6.30
N ILE A 156 6.88 13.00 -7.29
CA ILE A 156 6.49 12.75 -8.68
C ILE A 156 7.78 12.65 -9.50
N ASN A 157 7.89 11.58 -10.27
CA ASN A 157 8.99 11.41 -11.21
C ASN A 157 8.58 11.86 -12.60
N VAL A 158 9.34 12.78 -13.17
CA VAL A 158 9.14 13.33 -14.53
C VAL A 158 10.39 13.09 -15.37
N GLY A 159 10.22 12.98 -16.68
CA GLY A 159 11.34 12.84 -17.61
C GLY A 159 12.04 11.49 -17.51
N PHE A 160 13.36 11.50 -17.31
CA PHE A 160 14.20 10.30 -17.38
C PHE A 160 13.76 9.16 -16.44
N ILE A 161 13.50 9.48 -15.18
CA ILE A 161 13.04 8.50 -14.19
C ILE A 161 11.69 7.87 -14.59
N ALA A 162 10.76 8.68 -15.10
CA ALA A 162 9.48 8.17 -15.60
C ALA A 162 9.68 7.22 -16.80
N THR A 163 10.65 7.48 -17.66
CA THR A 163 11.00 6.63 -18.80
C THR A 163 11.55 5.29 -18.33
N ILE A 164 12.47 5.28 -17.37
CA ILE A 164 13.01 4.05 -16.75
C ILE A 164 11.87 3.21 -16.13
N MET A 165 10.97 3.85 -15.37
CA MET A 165 9.86 3.14 -14.76
C MET A 165 8.86 2.55 -15.79
N ASN A 166 8.68 3.22 -16.92
CA ASN A 166 7.88 2.71 -18.04
C ASN A 166 8.58 1.52 -18.72
N LEU A 167 9.89 1.60 -18.95
CA LEU A 167 10.68 0.53 -19.52
C LEU A 167 10.62 -0.71 -18.62
N ARG A 168 10.82 -0.52 -17.31
CA ARG A 168 10.70 -1.59 -16.31
C ARG A 168 9.33 -2.27 -16.35
N ARG A 169 8.25 -1.52 -16.50
CA ARG A 169 6.89 -2.10 -16.59
C ARG A 169 6.73 -2.98 -17.83
N LYS A 170 7.34 -2.58 -18.96
CA LYS A 170 7.34 -3.37 -20.19
C LYS A 170 8.20 -4.63 -20.06
N THR A 171 9.40 -4.51 -19.49
CA THR A 171 10.34 -5.63 -19.33
C THR A 171 9.88 -6.64 -18.28
N HIS A 172 9.07 -6.25 -17.32
CA HIS A 172 8.47 -7.15 -16.33
C HIS A 172 7.66 -8.29 -16.98
N HIS A 173 7.00 -8.05 -18.10
CA HIS A 173 6.29 -9.09 -18.87
C HIS A 173 7.23 -10.15 -19.43
N PHE A 174 8.48 -9.80 -19.73
CA PHE A 174 9.49 -10.72 -20.30
C PHE A 174 10.20 -11.54 -19.22
N PHE A 175 10.52 -10.95 -18.08
CA PHE A 175 11.38 -11.58 -17.08
C PHE A 175 10.64 -12.20 -15.89
N GLY A 176 9.33 -12.00 -15.77
CA GLY A 176 8.51 -12.57 -14.69
C GLY A 176 8.91 -12.15 -13.25
N SER A 177 10.02 -11.44 -13.10
CA SER A 177 10.57 -10.98 -11.82
C SER A 177 10.71 -9.46 -11.78
N ARG A 178 10.19 -8.86 -10.73
CA ARG A 178 10.28 -7.39 -10.50
C ARG A 178 11.74 -6.95 -10.31
N THR A 179 12.56 -7.77 -9.70
CA THR A 179 13.96 -7.46 -9.41
C THR A 179 14.81 -7.48 -10.68
N LEU A 180 14.66 -8.53 -11.52
CA LEU A 180 15.34 -8.61 -12.80
C LEU A 180 14.94 -7.47 -13.74
N SER A 181 13.64 -7.16 -13.84
CA SER A 181 13.21 -6.05 -14.71
C SER A 181 13.73 -4.68 -14.23
N PHE A 182 14.00 -4.52 -12.93
CA PHE A 182 14.62 -3.30 -12.41
C PHE A 182 16.09 -3.19 -12.82
N VAL A 183 16.87 -4.26 -12.68
CA VAL A 183 18.30 -4.30 -13.08
C VAL A 183 18.48 -4.03 -14.58
N PHE A 184 17.62 -4.61 -15.43
CA PHE A 184 17.70 -4.39 -16.88
C PHE A 184 17.08 -3.07 -17.37
N SER A 185 16.57 -2.20 -16.50
CA SER A 185 16.02 -0.88 -16.85
C SER A 185 17.03 0.26 -16.68
N PHE A 186 18.19 -0.04 -16.12
CA PHE A 186 19.33 0.86 -15.98
C PHE A 186 20.41 0.51 -17.01
#